data_9b80874738c7df9ad8bcb4f4618459b6
#
_entry.id   9b80874738c7df9ad8bcb4f4618459b6
#
_cell.length_a   1.000
_cell.length_b   1.000
_cell.length_c   1.000
_cell.angle_alpha   90.00
_cell.angle_beta   90.00
_cell.angle_gamma   90.00
#
_symmetry.space_group_name_H-M   'P 1'
#
loop_
_entity.id
_entity.type
_entity.pdbx_description
1 polymer ?
#
loop_
_entity_poly.entity_id
_entity_poly.type
_entity_poly.pdbx_seq_one_letter_code
_entity_poly.pdbx_strand_id
1 'polypeptide(L)'
;TRDRQYGKVDWCGQEFSIVDTGGWVVNSEDIFEGEINKQVAIAIEEADEILFVVDAMNGVTDLDDKVAAILRRSNKPVILVANKCDSNEWRYNSAEFYSFGLGDPFCLSAISGSGTGDLLDEIMKRFPPKDEIDETVEQLPRFAIVGRPNAGKSSIINAFIGEDRNIVTNIAGTTRDSIYTRYSKFGFDFYLVDTAGIRKKAKVNEDIEYYSVIRSIRSIENSDVCILMIDATRGIEAQDVNIFSLIQKNKKGLVVCVNKWDLVEDKSTAAIKHFEAAIRDRFAPFA
;
A
#
# COMPACT_ATOMS: atom_id res chain seq x y z
N THR A 1 11.65 -0.95 -14.10
CA THR A 1 10.22 -0.79 -14.42
C THR A 1 9.73 0.51 -13.83
N ARG A 2 9.15 1.38 -14.64
CA ARG A 2 8.62 2.69 -14.18
C ARG A 2 7.31 2.55 -13.40
N ASP A 3 6.70 1.38 -13.39
CA ASP A 3 5.42 1.11 -12.77
C ASP A 3 5.63 0.24 -11.53
N ARG A 4 5.05 0.68 -10.42
CA ARG A 4 5.01 -0.05 -9.16
C ARG A 4 4.31 -1.37 -9.38
N GLN A 5 4.95 -2.46 -9.00
CA GLN A 5 4.34 -3.77 -9.06
C GLN A 5 3.86 -4.15 -7.66
N TYR A 6 2.61 -4.53 -7.60
CA TYR A 6 1.97 -5.11 -6.45
C TYR A 6 1.71 -6.59 -6.76
N GLY A 7 2.14 -7.46 -5.85
CA GLY A 7 1.90 -8.90 -5.94
C GLY A 7 1.32 -9.45 -4.65
N LYS A 8 0.36 -10.34 -4.76
CA LYS A 8 -0.07 -11.21 -3.67
C LYS A 8 0.71 -12.51 -3.72
N VAL A 9 1.16 -12.96 -2.57
CA VAL A 9 1.87 -14.22 -2.39
C VAL A 9 1.08 -15.06 -1.39
N ASP A 10 0.87 -16.32 -1.72
CA ASP A 10 0.41 -17.35 -0.79
C ASP A 10 1.57 -18.32 -0.54
N TRP A 11 1.99 -18.44 0.71
CA TRP A 11 3.03 -19.36 1.12
C TRP A 11 2.63 -20.07 2.40
N CYS A 12 2.62 -21.40 2.36
CA CYS A 12 2.21 -22.24 3.49
C CYS A 12 0.82 -21.88 4.06
N GLY A 13 -0.12 -21.44 3.20
CA GLY A 13 -1.48 -21.07 3.59
C GLY A 13 -1.60 -19.71 4.28
N GLN A 14 -0.53 -18.90 4.23
CA GLN A 14 -0.58 -17.50 4.63
C GLN A 14 -0.44 -16.59 3.41
N GLU A 15 -1.37 -15.65 3.28
CA GLU A 15 -1.32 -14.63 2.23
C GLU A 15 -0.65 -13.36 2.74
N PHE A 16 0.23 -12.79 1.92
CA PHE A 16 0.83 -11.48 2.16
C PHE A 16 1.04 -10.74 0.85
N SER A 17 1.28 -9.44 0.95
CA SER A 17 1.43 -8.55 -0.17
C SER A 17 2.86 -8.07 -0.31
N ILE A 18 3.38 -8.14 -1.53
CA ILE A 18 4.69 -7.58 -1.89
C ILE A 18 4.48 -6.31 -2.70
N VAL A 19 5.15 -5.25 -2.30
CA VAL A 19 5.17 -3.96 -3.02
C VAL A 19 6.58 -3.70 -3.51
N ASP A 20 6.77 -3.68 -4.83
CA ASP A 20 8.04 -3.26 -5.43
C ASP A 20 8.17 -1.74 -5.34
N THR A 21 9.18 -1.29 -4.59
CA THR A 21 9.56 0.12 -4.50
C THR A 21 10.63 0.49 -5.52
N GLY A 22 11.12 -0.48 -6.30
CA GLY A 22 12.16 -0.32 -7.30
C GLY A 22 11.76 0.58 -8.47
N GLY A 23 12.75 1.17 -9.12
CA GLY A 23 12.60 2.08 -10.24
C GLY A 23 12.69 3.56 -9.88
N TRP A 24 12.99 3.90 -8.63
CA TRP A 24 13.10 5.28 -8.14
C TRP A 24 14.50 5.89 -8.26
N VAL A 25 15.49 5.08 -8.61
CA VAL A 25 16.88 5.47 -8.68
C VAL A 25 17.38 5.39 -10.11
N VAL A 26 16.86 6.22 -11.01
CA VAL A 26 17.53 6.43 -12.31
C VAL A 26 17.35 7.88 -12.76
N ASN A 27 18.46 8.59 -12.81
CA ASN A 27 18.74 9.78 -13.62
C ASN A 27 18.20 11.14 -13.16
N SER A 28 18.80 11.73 -12.10
CA SER A 28 19.12 13.17 -12.18
C SER A 28 19.96 13.60 -10.96
N GLU A 29 21.08 14.20 -11.23
CA GLU A 29 22.18 14.37 -10.28
C GLU A 29 21.98 15.46 -9.22
N ASP A 30 20.96 16.33 -9.23
CA ASP A 30 20.96 17.52 -8.36
C ASP A 30 19.65 17.96 -7.66
N ILE A 31 18.49 17.34 -7.95
CA ILE A 31 17.23 17.79 -7.33
C ILE A 31 16.54 16.71 -6.47
N PHE A 32 17.00 15.48 -6.54
CA PHE A 32 16.23 14.31 -6.10
C PHE A 32 16.63 13.65 -4.78
N GLU A 33 17.77 14.00 -4.16
CA GLU A 33 18.15 13.38 -2.87
C GLU A 33 17.07 13.59 -1.78
N GLY A 34 16.43 14.74 -1.77
CA GLY A 34 15.36 15.05 -0.82
C GLY A 34 14.05 14.28 -1.06
N GLU A 35 13.70 14.04 -2.33
CA GLU A 35 12.48 13.30 -2.69
C GLU A 35 12.67 11.79 -2.57
N ILE A 36 13.84 11.27 -2.96
CA ILE A 36 14.20 9.85 -2.78
C ILE A 36 14.14 9.50 -1.29
N ASN A 37 14.74 10.32 -0.44
CA ASN A 37 14.73 10.10 1.00
C ASN A 37 13.31 10.13 1.59
N LYS A 38 12.43 10.99 1.09
CA LYS A 38 11.03 11.04 1.51
C LYS A 38 10.27 9.78 1.09
N GLN A 39 10.46 9.32 -0.13
CA GLN A 39 9.76 8.18 -0.70
C GLN A 39 10.17 6.87 -0.02
N VAL A 40 11.48 6.68 0.19
CA VAL A 40 12.03 5.54 0.92
C VAL A 40 11.55 5.57 2.37
N ALA A 41 11.56 6.74 3.02
CA ALA A 41 11.07 6.88 4.39
C ALA A 41 9.59 6.49 4.54
N ILE A 42 8.77 6.85 3.55
CA ILE A 42 7.34 6.50 3.55
C ILE A 42 7.14 4.99 3.33
N ALA A 43 7.86 4.40 2.38
CA ALA A 43 7.79 2.95 2.16
C ALA A 43 8.20 2.17 3.42
N ILE A 44 9.25 2.63 4.09
CA ILE A 44 9.73 2.08 5.36
C ILE A 44 8.66 2.21 6.45
N GLU A 45 8.03 3.37 6.59
CA GLU A 45 7.00 3.60 7.61
C GLU A 45 5.79 2.68 7.42
N GLU A 46 5.38 2.48 6.17
CA GLU A 46 4.18 1.70 5.81
C GLU A 46 4.43 0.18 5.75
N ALA A 47 5.66 -0.28 5.54
CA ALA A 47 5.96 -1.71 5.47
C ALA A 47 5.90 -2.37 6.87
N ASP A 48 5.40 -3.62 6.93
CA ASP A 48 5.50 -4.46 8.12
C ASP A 48 6.87 -5.10 8.20
N GLU A 49 7.43 -5.49 7.06
CA GLU A 49 8.77 -6.02 6.87
C GLU A 49 9.40 -5.47 5.60
N ILE A 50 10.70 -5.32 5.58
CA ILE A 50 11.44 -4.75 4.46
C ILE A 50 12.42 -5.78 3.92
N LEU A 51 12.35 -6.05 2.62
CA LEU A 51 13.37 -6.78 1.90
C LEU A 51 14.33 -5.77 1.26
N PHE A 52 15.54 -5.65 1.80
CA PHE A 52 16.58 -4.83 1.19
C PHE A 52 17.39 -5.67 0.21
N VAL A 53 17.10 -5.49 -1.08
CA VAL A 53 17.67 -6.34 -2.15
C VAL A 53 18.87 -5.63 -2.77
N VAL A 54 20.03 -6.29 -2.71
CA VAL A 54 21.30 -5.82 -3.29
C VAL A 54 21.83 -6.79 -4.34
N ASP A 55 22.70 -6.32 -5.22
CA ASP A 55 23.26 -7.07 -6.33
C ASP A 55 24.63 -7.64 -5.97
N ALA A 56 24.73 -8.96 -5.76
CA ALA A 56 25.98 -9.61 -5.40
C ALA A 56 27.08 -9.52 -6.48
N MET A 57 26.70 -9.25 -7.74
CA MET A 57 27.70 -9.08 -8.83
C MET A 57 28.32 -7.68 -8.85
N ASN A 58 27.56 -6.66 -8.42
CA ASN A 58 28.03 -5.27 -8.42
C ASN A 58 28.74 -4.90 -7.12
N GLY A 59 28.55 -5.68 -6.06
CA GLY A 59 29.06 -5.36 -4.73
C GLY A 59 28.36 -4.17 -4.08
N VAL A 60 28.98 -3.65 -3.02
CA VAL A 60 28.46 -2.51 -2.26
C VAL A 60 28.57 -1.23 -3.07
N THR A 61 27.46 -0.51 -3.21
CA THR A 61 27.44 0.83 -3.84
C THR A 61 27.17 1.93 -2.80
N ASP A 62 27.57 3.17 -3.13
CA ASP A 62 27.31 4.35 -2.27
C ASP A 62 25.80 4.53 -1.98
N LEU A 63 24.97 4.13 -2.93
CA LEU A 63 23.52 4.20 -2.77
C LEU A 63 23.02 3.15 -1.78
N ASP A 64 23.54 1.93 -1.85
CA ASP A 64 23.20 0.85 -0.91
C ASP A 64 23.58 1.26 0.51
N ASP A 65 24.74 1.89 0.71
CA ASP A 65 25.17 2.40 2.01
C ASP A 65 24.22 3.48 2.56
N LYS A 66 23.78 4.41 1.71
CA LYS A 66 22.81 5.45 2.09
C LYS A 66 21.47 4.82 2.52
N VAL A 67 20.96 3.87 1.74
CA VAL A 67 19.70 3.15 2.07
C VAL A 67 19.86 2.34 3.33
N ALA A 68 20.96 1.59 3.49
CA ALA A 68 21.24 0.82 4.70
C ALA A 68 21.30 1.70 5.95
N ALA A 69 21.87 2.91 5.85
CA ALA A 69 21.89 3.87 6.95
C ALA A 69 20.49 4.34 7.37
N ILE A 70 19.58 4.51 6.42
CA ILE A 70 18.17 4.85 6.68
C ILE A 70 17.47 3.65 7.35
N LEU A 71 17.66 2.45 6.80
CA LEU A 71 17.04 1.22 7.31
C LEU A 71 17.45 0.92 8.76
N ARG A 72 18.73 1.10 9.11
CA ARG A 72 19.21 0.95 10.50
C ARG A 72 18.51 1.88 11.50
N ARG A 73 18.06 3.05 11.05
CA ARG A 73 17.37 4.05 11.89
C ARG A 73 15.87 3.82 11.98
N SER A 74 15.31 2.96 11.14
CA SER A 74 13.86 2.85 10.98
C SER A 74 13.16 2.00 12.05
N ASN A 75 13.88 1.24 12.86
CA ASN A 75 13.32 0.26 13.80
C ASN A 75 12.37 -0.79 13.16
N LYS A 76 12.36 -0.89 11.83
CA LYS A 76 11.57 -1.89 11.11
C LYS A 76 12.38 -3.18 10.95
N PRO A 77 11.72 -4.34 10.95
CA PRO A 77 12.39 -5.58 10.60
C PRO A 77 12.86 -5.53 9.15
N VAL A 78 14.12 -5.86 8.92
CA VAL A 78 14.75 -5.89 7.60
C VAL A 78 15.36 -7.25 7.35
N ILE A 79 15.14 -7.81 6.17
CA ILE A 79 15.90 -8.94 5.64
C ILE A 79 16.81 -8.40 4.54
N LEU A 80 18.12 -8.54 4.73
CA LEU A 80 19.12 -8.21 3.70
C LEU A 80 19.18 -9.36 2.70
N VAL A 81 18.91 -9.07 1.45
CA VAL A 81 18.83 -10.07 0.36
C VAL A 81 19.91 -9.78 -0.68
N ALA A 82 20.88 -10.67 -0.83
CA ALA A 82 21.88 -10.63 -1.88
C ALA A 82 21.36 -11.43 -3.09
N ASN A 83 20.92 -10.72 -4.13
CA ASN A 83 20.44 -11.35 -5.37
C ASN A 83 21.57 -11.60 -6.36
N LYS A 84 21.31 -12.43 -7.35
CA LYS A 84 22.26 -12.90 -8.38
C LYS A 84 23.37 -13.82 -7.86
N CYS A 85 23.11 -14.52 -6.76
CA CYS A 85 24.02 -15.53 -6.20
C CYS A 85 23.91 -16.87 -6.95
N ASP A 86 24.15 -16.85 -8.27
CA ASP A 86 24.02 -18.03 -9.15
C ASP A 86 25.17 -19.05 -8.97
N SER A 87 26.30 -18.62 -8.41
CA SER A 87 27.46 -19.46 -8.16
C SER A 87 27.96 -19.33 -6.73
N ASN A 88 28.81 -20.28 -6.32
CA ASN A 88 29.45 -20.22 -5.00
C ASN A 88 30.34 -18.97 -4.85
N GLU A 89 30.96 -18.49 -5.92
CA GLU A 89 31.77 -17.27 -5.93
C GLU A 89 30.97 -16.07 -5.46
N TRP A 90 29.79 -15.84 -6.05
CA TRP A 90 28.89 -14.73 -5.68
C TRP A 90 28.33 -14.87 -4.26
N ARG A 91 28.15 -16.11 -3.79
CA ARG A 91 27.79 -16.36 -2.39
C ARG A 91 28.90 -15.96 -1.42
N TYR A 92 30.17 -16.18 -1.76
CA TYR A 92 31.29 -15.70 -0.95
C TYR A 92 31.41 -14.19 -0.97
N ASN A 93 31.22 -13.57 -2.14
CA ASN A 93 31.28 -12.11 -2.30
C ASN A 93 30.17 -11.39 -1.51
N SER A 94 29.05 -12.06 -1.26
CA SER A 94 27.97 -11.47 -0.44
C SER A 94 28.40 -11.13 1.00
N ALA A 95 29.55 -11.64 1.44
CA ALA A 95 30.12 -11.31 2.75
C ALA A 95 30.43 -9.80 2.90
N GLU A 96 30.67 -9.06 1.82
CA GLU A 96 30.88 -7.61 1.89
C GLU A 96 29.67 -6.85 2.43
N PHE A 97 28.44 -7.37 2.23
CA PHE A 97 27.21 -6.74 2.68
C PHE A 97 26.98 -6.78 4.20
N TYR A 98 27.82 -7.54 4.96
CA TYR A 98 27.84 -7.43 6.41
C TYR A 98 28.19 -6.00 6.88
N SER A 99 28.89 -5.22 6.04
CA SER A 99 29.20 -3.81 6.29
C SER A 99 27.96 -2.97 6.54
N PHE A 100 26.81 -3.36 6.00
CA PHE A 100 25.54 -2.64 6.22
C PHE A 100 25.00 -2.76 7.65
N GLY A 101 25.46 -3.74 8.45
CA GLY A 101 24.98 -3.92 9.82
C GLY A 101 23.49 -4.23 9.94
N LEU A 102 22.93 -4.92 8.93
CA LEU A 102 21.51 -5.30 8.84
C LEU A 102 21.29 -6.80 9.09
N GLY A 103 22.31 -7.51 9.57
CA GLY A 103 22.29 -8.95 9.78
C GLY A 103 22.90 -9.73 8.63
N ASP A 104 22.67 -11.05 8.60
CA ASP A 104 23.22 -11.94 7.60
C ASP A 104 22.58 -11.72 6.24
N PRO A 105 23.37 -11.57 5.16
CA PRO A 105 22.82 -11.45 3.81
C PRO A 105 22.22 -12.79 3.35
N PHE A 106 20.96 -12.77 2.96
CA PHE A 106 20.25 -13.91 2.43
C PHE A 106 20.53 -14.07 0.93
N CYS A 107 21.34 -15.08 0.59
CA CYS A 107 21.77 -15.28 -0.80
C CYS A 107 20.75 -16.03 -1.62
N LEU A 108 20.30 -15.44 -2.73
CA LEU A 108 19.40 -16.07 -3.68
C LEU A 108 19.71 -15.69 -5.13
N SER A 109 19.08 -16.36 -6.07
CA SER A 109 19.04 -15.98 -7.48
C SER A 109 17.59 -15.91 -7.95
N ALA A 110 17.10 -14.70 -8.18
CA ALA A 110 15.74 -14.50 -8.68
C ALA A 110 15.51 -15.08 -10.09
N ILE A 111 16.55 -15.17 -10.90
CA ILE A 111 16.47 -15.75 -12.27
C ILE A 111 16.28 -17.26 -12.21
N SER A 112 17.07 -17.96 -11.40
CA SER A 112 17.01 -19.42 -11.28
C SER A 112 15.98 -19.91 -10.28
N GLY A 113 15.49 -19.03 -9.41
CA GLY A 113 14.61 -19.37 -8.27
C GLY A 113 15.37 -19.99 -7.07
N SER A 114 16.70 -20.14 -7.16
CA SER A 114 17.49 -20.72 -6.08
C SER A 114 17.44 -19.85 -4.83
N GLY A 115 17.10 -20.41 -3.68
CA GLY A 115 17.03 -19.74 -2.38
C GLY A 115 15.74 -18.93 -2.16
N THR A 116 14.84 -18.84 -3.13
CA THR A 116 13.59 -18.08 -2.98
C THR A 116 12.62 -18.72 -1.99
N GLY A 117 12.53 -20.06 -1.97
CA GLY A 117 11.71 -20.78 -1.00
C GLY A 117 12.19 -20.56 0.44
N ASP A 118 13.51 -20.65 0.66
CA ASP A 118 14.10 -20.41 1.97
C ASP A 118 13.86 -18.96 2.45
N LEU A 119 13.91 -17.99 1.52
CA LEU A 119 13.56 -16.59 1.84
C LEU A 119 12.09 -16.47 2.28
N LEU A 120 11.17 -17.13 1.57
CA LEU A 120 9.75 -17.12 1.91
C LEU A 120 9.51 -17.76 3.28
N ASP A 121 10.21 -18.85 3.60
CA ASP A 121 10.16 -19.49 4.92
C ASP A 121 10.69 -18.55 6.02
N GLU A 122 11.76 -17.78 5.73
CA GLU A 122 12.29 -16.79 6.67
C GLU A 122 11.31 -15.64 6.92
N ILE A 123 10.65 -15.14 5.88
CA ILE A 123 9.57 -14.16 5.99
C ILE A 123 8.46 -14.70 6.89
N MET A 124 8.03 -15.94 6.68
CA MET A 124 6.95 -16.55 7.47
C MET A 124 7.26 -16.67 8.95
N LYS A 125 8.51 -16.91 9.33
CA LYS A 125 8.91 -16.97 10.76
C LYS A 125 8.70 -15.64 11.49
N ARG A 126 8.72 -14.54 10.76
CA ARG A 126 8.58 -13.19 11.30
C ARG A 126 7.14 -12.68 11.30
N PHE A 127 6.27 -13.37 10.55
CA PHE A 127 4.85 -13.07 10.59
C PHE A 127 4.27 -13.44 11.95
N PRO A 128 3.39 -12.61 12.51
CA PRO A 128 2.65 -12.99 13.70
C PRO A 128 1.84 -14.25 13.40
N PRO A 129 1.70 -15.15 14.39
CA PRO A 129 0.80 -16.27 14.25
C PRO A 129 -0.58 -15.74 13.81
N LYS A 130 -1.25 -16.51 12.94
CA LYS A 130 -2.59 -16.16 12.50
C LYS A 130 -3.46 -16.08 13.75
N ASP A 131 -3.81 -14.86 14.15
CA ASP A 131 -4.68 -14.67 15.30
C ASP A 131 -5.95 -15.47 15.01
N GLU A 132 -6.32 -16.33 15.94
CA GLU A 132 -7.65 -16.92 15.96
C GLU A 132 -8.60 -15.75 15.94
N ILE A 133 -9.39 -15.62 14.87
CA ILE A 133 -10.37 -14.55 14.74
C ILE A 133 -11.21 -14.64 16.00
N ASP A 134 -11.15 -13.61 16.83
CA ASP A 134 -11.98 -13.55 18.02
C ASP A 134 -13.43 -13.55 17.54
N GLU A 135 -14.09 -14.70 17.62
CA GLU A 135 -15.48 -14.90 17.17
C GLU A 135 -16.46 -13.97 17.91
N THR A 136 -16.00 -13.28 18.94
CA THR A 136 -16.81 -12.31 19.70
C THR A 136 -16.90 -10.94 19.03
N VAL A 137 -16.08 -10.66 18.01
CA VAL A 137 -16.18 -9.39 17.26
C VAL A 137 -17.36 -9.49 16.31
N GLU A 138 -18.37 -8.65 16.51
CA GLU A 138 -19.52 -8.53 15.60
C GLU A 138 -19.04 -8.46 14.15
N GLN A 139 -19.49 -9.39 13.31
CA GLN A 139 -19.16 -9.45 11.89
C GLN A 139 -19.90 -8.35 11.12
N LEU A 140 -19.55 -7.10 11.37
CA LEU A 140 -20.10 -5.96 10.65
C LEU A 140 -19.37 -5.77 9.31
N PRO A 141 -20.08 -5.35 8.25
CA PRO A 141 -19.45 -5.02 6.98
C PRO A 141 -18.36 -3.96 7.12
N ARG A 142 -17.24 -4.14 6.42
CA ARG A 142 -16.08 -3.22 6.43
C ARG A 142 -15.97 -2.49 5.11
N PHE A 143 -15.99 -1.17 5.17
CA PHE A 143 -15.89 -0.31 4.00
C PHE A 143 -14.55 0.44 3.98
N ALA A 144 -13.84 0.38 2.85
CA ALA A 144 -12.69 1.22 2.59
C ALA A 144 -13.04 2.35 1.64
N ILE A 145 -12.61 3.58 1.93
CA ILE A 145 -12.74 4.72 1.05
C ILE A 145 -11.40 4.98 0.38
N VAL A 146 -11.32 4.71 -0.91
CA VAL A 146 -10.09 4.78 -1.71
C VAL A 146 -10.26 5.74 -2.89
N GLY A 147 -9.17 6.15 -3.50
CA GLY A 147 -9.18 7.07 -4.63
C GLY A 147 -7.96 7.98 -4.61
N ARG A 148 -7.78 8.77 -5.67
CA ARG A 148 -6.66 9.70 -5.82
C ARG A 148 -6.58 10.73 -4.68
N PRO A 149 -5.42 11.38 -4.48
CA PRO A 149 -5.34 12.59 -3.65
C PRO A 149 -6.37 13.62 -4.09
N ASN A 150 -6.94 14.34 -3.14
CA ASN A 150 -7.93 15.39 -3.36
C ASN A 150 -9.26 14.97 -4.04
N ALA A 151 -9.54 13.66 -4.19
CA ALA A 151 -10.84 13.20 -4.69
C ALA A 151 -12.01 13.39 -3.69
N GLY A 152 -11.70 13.82 -2.45
CA GLY A 152 -12.72 14.11 -1.44
C GLY A 152 -12.91 13.02 -0.39
N LYS A 153 -11.98 12.07 -0.27
CA LYS A 153 -12.02 10.98 0.73
C LYS A 153 -12.18 11.48 2.15
N SER A 154 -11.39 12.48 2.55
CA SER A 154 -11.48 13.05 3.89
C SER A 154 -12.81 13.75 4.14
N SER A 155 -13.38 14.39 3.12
CA SER A 155 -14.66 15.10 3.23
C SER A 155 -15.81 14.12 3.47
N ILE A 156 -15.87 13.01 2.73
CA ILE A 156 -16.93 12.01 2.91
C ILE A 156 -16.79 11.29 4.25
N ILE A 157 -15.56 10.98 4.68
CA ILE A 157 -15.31 10.39 6.00
C ILE A 157 -15.77 11.34 7.12
N ASN A 158 -15.43 12.62 7.01
CA ASN A 158 -15.87 13.61 7.97
C ASN A 158 -17.40 13.76 7.99
N ALA A 159 -18.05 13.66 6.84
CA ALA A 159 -19.51 13.67 6.75
C ALA A 159 -20.14 12.44 7.42
N PHE A 160 -19.57 11.24 7.26
CA PHE A 160 -20.03 10.03 7.95
C PHE A 160 -19.83 10.11 9.46
N ILE A 161 -18.66 10.55 9.92
CA ILE A 161 -18.31 10.53 11.33
C ILE A 161 -19.00 11.66 12.08
N GLY A 162 -19.26 12.80 11.41
CA GLY A 162 -19.90 13.98 12.00
C GLY A 162 -19.01 14.72 13.01
N GLU A 163 -19.51 15.83 13.57
CA GLU A 163 -18.85 16.58 14.64
C GLU A 163 -19.03 15.93 16.03
N ASP A 164 -19.95 14.99 16.16
CA ASP A 164 -20.22 14.28 17.41
C ASP A 164 -19.17 13.22 17.70
N ARG A 165 -18.32 13.51 18.68
CA ARG A 165 -17.16 12.76 19.15
C ARG A 165 -17.45 11.39 19.80
N ASN A 166 -18.64 10.83 19.71
CA ASN A 166 -19.09 9.74 20.58
C ASN A 166 -19.08 8.33 19.99
N ILE A 167 -18.51 8.10 18.77
CA ILE A 167 -18.45 6.73 18.23
C ILE A 167 -17.04 6.48 17.70
N VAL A 168 -16.08 6.39 18.58
CA VAL A 168 -14.76 5.83 18.31
C VAL A 168 -14.50 4.74 19.32
N THR A 169 -14.95 3.55 19.06
CA THR A 169 -14.38 2.38 19.69
C THR A 169 -13.16 2.00 18.84
N ASN A 170 -11.98 2.44 19.26
CA ASN A 170 -10.76 1.80 18.83
C ASN A 170 -10.81 0.38 19.38
N ILE A 171 -11.15 -0.59 18.57
CA ILE A 171 -10.97 -1.99 18.94
C ILE A 171 -9.47 -2.24 18.86
N ALA A 172 -8.78 -1.99 19.98
CA ALA A 172 -7.41 -2.41 20.18
C ALA A 172 -7.45 -3.94 20.37
N GLY A 173 -6.89 -4.68 19.45
CA GLY A 173 -6.74 -6.13 19.63
C GLY A 173 -6.50 -6.95 18.37
N THR A 174 -6.63 -6.39 17.18
CA THR A 174 -6.29 -7.12 15.96
C THR A 174 -5.12 -6.43 15.26
N THR A 175 -3.98 -7.12 15.26
CA THR A 175 -2.74 -6.89 14.51
C THR A 175 -2.50 -5.50 13.95
N ARG A 176 -1.57 -4.79 14.58
CA ARG A 176 -0.78 -3.63 14.10
C ARG A 176 -1.50 -2.76 13.04
N ASP A 177 -2.09 -1.66 13.49
CA ASP A 177 -2.41 -0.44 12.73
C ASP A 177 -3.70 -0.34 11.90
N SER A 178 -4.59 -1.31 11.84
CA SER A 178 -5.90 -1.11 11.20
C SER A 178 -6.87 -0.46 12.17
N ILE A 179 -6.99 0.86 12.11
CA ILE A 179 -7.97 1.58 12.92
C ILE A 179 -9.34 1.49 12.23
N TYR A 180 -10.19 0.63 12.77
CA TYR A 180 -11.59 0.56 12.37
C TYR A 180 -12.38 1.63 13.11
N THR A 181 -13.20 2.38 12.38
CA THR A 181 -14.16 3.32 12.99
C THR A 181 -15.56 2.78 12.75
N ARG A 182 -16.27 2.43 13.82
CA ARG A 182 -17.67 1.97 13.73
C ARG A 182 -18.57 3.14 13.38
N TYR A 183 -19.46 2.94 12.43
CA TYR A 183 -20.56 3.80 12.10
C TYR A 183 -21.87 3.11 12.47
N SER A 184 -22.67 3.74 13.35
CA SER A 184 -23.94 3.20 13.78
C SER A 184 -24.97 4.33 13.86
N LYS A 185 -25.56 4.69 12.71
CA LYS A 185 -26.61 5.74 12.61
C LYS A 185 -27.64 5.35 11.55
N PHE A 186 -28.83 5.89 11.70
CA PHE A 186 -29.94 5.73 10.75
C PHE A 186 -30.32 4.25 10.44
N GLY A 187 -30.07 3.34 11.38
CA GLY A 187 -30.32 1.91 11.19
C GLY A 187 -29.23 1.17 10.41
N PHE A 188 -28.12 1.82 10.09
CA PHE A 188 -26.94 1.21 9.49
C PHE A 188 -25.83 1.01 10.50
N ASP A 189 -25.16 -0.14 10.48
CA ASP A 189 -24.04 -0.46 11.34
C ASP A 189 -22.94 -1.15 10.53
N PHE A 190 -21.74 -0.53 10.52
CA PHE A 190 -20.60 -1.00 9.74
C PHE A 190 -19.28 -0.39 10.22
N TYR A 191 -18.17 -0.92 9.73
CA TYR A 191 -16.84 -0.37 9.99
C TYR A 191 -16.30 0.40 8.78
N LEU A 192 -15.69 1.55 9.05
CA LEU A 192 -14.83 2.27 8.11
C LEU A 192 -13.37 1.92 8.40
N VAL A 193 -12.65 1.46 7.37
CA VAL A 193 -11.24 1.04 7.47
C VAL A 193 -10.30 2.23 7.30
N ASP A 194 -9.24 2.30 8.10
CA ASP A 194 -8.13 3.28 8.03
C ASP A 194 -8.54 4.77 8.05
N THR A 195 -9.49 5.11 8.87
CA THR A 195 -9.93 6.51 9.01
C THR A 195 -8.89 7.41 9.68
N ALA A 196 -8.02 6.86 10.55
CA ALA A 196 -7.00 7.64 11.26
C ALA A 196 -5.92 8.20 10.34
N GLY A 197 -5.52 7.43 9.35
CA GLY A 197 -4.58 7.88 8.35
C GLY A 197 -5.10 9.03 7.51
N ILE A 198 -6.39 9.03 7.20
CA ILE A 198 -7.04 10.10 6.44
C ILE A 198 -7.20 11.36 7.30
N ARG A 199 -7.46 11.22 8.61
CA ARG A 199 -7.58 12.34 9.56
C ARG A 199 -6.25 13.05 9.83
N LYS A 200 -5.14 12.32 9.97
CA LYS A 200 -3.81 12.93 10.18
C LYS A 200 -3.39 13.81 9.01
N LYS A 201 -3.80 13.47 7.79
CA LYS A 201 -3.49 14.24 6.57
C LYS A 201 -4.23 15.57 6.43
N ALA A 202 -5.40 15.74 6.99
CA ALA A 202 -6.11 17.01 6.97
C ALA A 202 -5.32 18.16 7.64
N LYS A 203 -4.22 17.83 8.34
CA LYS A 203 -3.33 18.78 9.04
C LYS A 203 -1.94 18.98 8.41
N VAL A 204 -1.55 18.23 7.37
CA VAL A 204 -0.21 18.30 6.74
C VAL A 204 -0.36 18.42 5.23
N ASN A 205 0.26 19.48 4.67
CA ASN A 205 0.20 19.88 3.25
C ASN A 205 0.69 18.81 2.24
N GLU A 206 -0.02 18.71 1.20
CA GLU A 206 0.08 18.50 -0.27
C GLU A 206 1.16 17.60 -0.91
N ASP A 207 2.23 17.16 -0.31
CA ASP A 207 3.37 16.58 -1.06
C ASP A 207 3.45 15.03 -1.10
N ILE A 208 2.35 14.27 -0.93
CA ILE A 208 2.51 12.83 -0.71
C ILE A 208 1.56 11.99 -1.58
N GLU A 209 1.79 11.96 -2.90
CA GLU A 209 1.13 11.00 -3.79
C GLU A 209 1.47 9.54 -3.45
N TYR A 210 2.68 9.29 -2.97
CA TYR A 210 3.17 7.96 -2.61
C TYR A 210 2.46 7.33 -1.39
N TYR A 211 2.21 8.13 -0.39
CA TYR A 211 1.53 7.71 0.85
C TYR A 211 0.16 7.07 0.62
N SER A 212 -0.41 7.34 -0.55
CA SER A 212 -1.76 6.90 -0.90
C SER A 212 -1.83 5.43 -1.34
N VAL A 213 -0.78 4.85 -1.96
CA VAL A 213 -0.90 3.55 -2.63
C VAL A 213 -0.81 2.38 -1.65
N ILE A 214 0.23 2.30 -0.82
CA ILE A 214 0.39 1.20 0.15
C ILE A 214 -0.77 1.21 1.14
N ARG A 215 -1.15 2.39 1.61
CA ARG A 215 -2.30 2.53 2.50
C ARG A 215 -3.61 2.15 1.82
N SER A 216 -3.78 2.51 0.54
CA SER A 216 -4.95 2.08 -0.24
C SER A 216 -4.99 0.56 -0.38
N ILE A 217 -3.84 -0.08 -0.57
CA ILE A 217 -3.73 -1.55 -0.62
C ILE A 217 -4.20 -2.15 0.71
N ARG A 218 -3.66 -1.70 1.84
CA ARG A 218 -4.07 -2.19 3.18
C ARG A 218 -5.56 -1.97 3.44
N SER A 219 -6.07 -0.79 3.10
CA SER A 219 -7.49 -0.50 3.26
C SER A 219 -8.36 -1.42 2.41
N ILE A 220 -7.96 -1.69 1.16
CA ILE A 220 -8.64 -2.61 0.26
C ILE A 220 -8.61 -4.03 0.84
N GLU A 221 -7.46 -4.53 1.27
CA GLU A 221 -7.30 -5.88 1.81
C GLU A 221 -8.18 -6.12 3.03
N ASN A 222 -8.24 -5.14 3.93
CA ASN A 222 -8.98 -5.24 5.19
C ASN A 222 -10.47 -4.88 5.09
N SER A 223 -10.99 -4.60 3.89
CA SER A 223 -12.40 -4.28 3.65
C SER A 223 -13.16 -5.41 2.97
N ASP A 224 -14.47 -5.34 3.03
CA ASP A 224 -15.37 -6.21 2.26
C ASP A 224 -15.84 -5.48 1.00
N VAL A 225 -16.03 -4.16 1.09
CA VAL A 225 -16.45 -3.30 -0.01
C VAL A 225 -15.59 -2.04 -0.05
N CYS A 226 -15.15 -1.66 -1.24
CA CYS A 226 -14.40 -0.44 -1.50
C CYS A 226 -15.29 0.64 -2.14
N ILE A 227 -15.22 1.84 -1.62
CA ILE A 227 -15.82 3.05 -2.22
C ILE A 227 -14.71 3.79 -2.96
N LEU A 228 -14.68 3.67 -4.28
CA LEU A 228 -13.72 4.35 -5.14
C LEU A 228 -14.22 5.77 -5.44
N MET A 229 -13.51 6.76 -4.89
CA MET A 229 -13.80 8.18 -5.09
C MET A 229 -13.16 8.70 -6.36
N ILE A 230 -13.96 9.22 -7.30
CA ILE A 230 -13.51 9.86 -8.54
C ILE A 230 -13.88 11.36 -8.50
N ASP A 231 -12.93 12.21 -8.89
CA ASP A 231 -13.15 13.64 -9.03
C ASP A 231 -13.79 13.94 -10.40
N ALA A 232 -15.05 14.39 -10.41
CA ALA A 232 -15.81 14.68 -11.62
C ALA A 232 -15.16 15.76 -12.49
N THR A 233 -14.44 16.72 -11.88
CA THR A 233 -13.82 17.84 -12.60
C THR A 233 -12.59 17.42 -13.41
N ARG A 234 -11.96 16.30 -13.02
CA ARG A 234 -10.76 15.76 -13.67
C ARG A 234 -11.04 14.52 -14.52
N GLY A 235 -12.21 13.93 -14.35
CA GLY A 235 -12.56 12.67 -15.01
C GLY A 235 -11.75 11.48 -14.49
N ILE A 236 -11.73 10.39 -15.28
CA ILE A 236 -11.05 9.15 -14.93
C ILE A 236 -9.60 9.19 -15.41
N GLU A 237 -8.66 9.08 -14.49
CA GLU A 237 -7.22 9.04 -14.78
C GLU A 237 -6.65 7.63 -14.60
N ALA A 238 -5.42 7.42 -15.07
CA ALA A 238 -4.73 6.13 -14.97
C ALA A 238 -4.62 5.61 -13.52
N GLN A 239 -4.48 6.52 -12.55
CA GLN A 239 -4.40 6.15 -11.15
C GLN A 239 -5.73 5.58 -10.61
N ASP A 240 -6.88 6.06 -11.09
CA ASP A 240 -8.19 5.50 -10.73
C ASP A 240 -8.32 4.07 -11.26
N VAL A 241 -7.85 3.83 -12.50
CA VAL A 241 -7.83 2.50 -13.11
C VAL A 241 -6.91 1.55 -12.34
N ASN A 242 -5.75 2.03 -11.89
CA ASN A 242 -4.83 1.23 -11.06
C ASN A 242 -5.46 0.84 -9.72
N ILE A 243 -6.13 1.77 -9.04
CA ILE A 243 -6.84 1.48 -7.78
C ILE A 243 -7.99 0.49 -8.03
N PHE A 244 -8.75 0.68 -9.11
CA PHE A 244 -9.81 -0.26 -9.52
C PHE A 244 -9.24 -1.67 -9.73
N SER A 245 -8.12 -1.81 -10.45
CA SER A 245 -7.46 -3.10 -10.68
C SER A 245 -7.02 -3.77 -9.37
N LEU A 246 -6.57 -2.98 -8.38
CA LEU A 246 -6.23 -3.50 -7.04
C LEU A 246 -7.45 -4.03 -6.31
N ILE A 247 -8.60 -3.32 -6.37
CA ILE A 247 -9.86 -3.76 -5.77
C ILE A 247 -10.30 -5.09 -6.37
N GLN A 248 -10.23 -5.21 -7.70
CA GLN A 248 -10.59 -6.40 -8.43
C GLN A 248 -9.67 -7.59 -8.10
N LYS A 249 -8.34 -7.38 -8.10
CA LYS A 249 -7.36 -8.42 -7.71
C LYS A 249 -7.61 -8.95 -6.30
N ASN A 250 -8.08 -8.09 -5.40
CA ASN A 250 -8.44 -8.45 -4.03
C ASN A 250 -9.87 -8.99 -3.89
N LYS A 251 -10.62 -9.14 -4.99
CA LYS A 251 -11.99 -9.69 -5.03
C LYS A 251 -12.94 -8.98 -4.07
N LYS A 252 -12.82 -7.66 -3.93
CA LYS A 252 -13.66 -6.85 -3.05
C LYS A 252 -14.90 -6.31 -3.80
N GLY A 253 -15.99 -6.09 -3.06
CA GLY A 253 -17.12 -5.33 -3.58
C GLY A 253 -16.70 -3.91 -3.97
N LEU A 254 -17.34 -3.30 -4.96
CA LEU A 254 -17.01 -1.97 -5.45
C LEU A 254 -18.26 -1.09 -5.56
N VAL A 255 -18.13 0.12 -5.01
CA VAL A 255 -19.02 1.25 -5.26
C VAL A 255 -18.18 2.37 -5.84
N VAL A 256 -18.54 2.88 -7.02
CA VAL A 256 -17.89 4.06 -7.61
C VAL A 256 -18.66 5.31 -7.19
N CYS A 257 -17.98 6.25 -6.52
CA CYS A 257 -18.56 7.50 -6.07
C CYS A 257 -17.93 8.67 -6.86
N VAL A 258 -18.74 9.33 -7.68
CA VAL A 258 -18.31 10.50 -8.46
C VAL A 258 -18.57 11.76 -7.61
N ASN A 259 -17.49 12.36 -7.12
CA ASN A 259 -17.52 13.51 -6.23
C ASN A 259 -17.27 14.84 -6.97
N LYS A 260 -17.55 15.95 -6.32
CA LYS A 260 -17.41 17.33 -6.85
C LYS A 260 -18.27 17.58 -8.10
N TRP A 261 -19.39 16.91 -8.20
CA TRP A 261 -20.33 17.12 -9.30
C TRP A 261 -20.90 18.54 -9.31
N ASP A 262 -20.94 19.18 -8.16
CA ASP A 262 -21.31 20.59 -7.97
C ASP A 262 -20.41 21.57 -8.74
N LEU A 263 -19.17 21.19 -9.01
CA LEU A 263 -18.17 21.99 -9.74
C LEU A 263 -18.17 21.73 -11.26
N VAL A 264 -18.92 20.73 -11.74
CA VAL A 264 -19.06 20.44 -13.18
C VAL A 264 -19.99 21.48 -13.83
N GLU A 265 -19.57 22.01 -14.98
CA GLU A 265 -20.34 23.05 -15.70
C GLU A 265 -21.68 22.51 -16.24
N ASP A 266 -21.62 21.38 -16.95
CA ASP A 266 -22.83 20.72 -17.48
C ASP A 266 -23.33 19.66 -16.47
N LYS A 267 -24.46 19.94 -15.83
CA LYS A 267 -25.14 19.06 -14.86
C LYS A 267 -26.34 18.34 -15.47
N SER A 268 -26.45 18.34 -16.79
CA SER A 268 -27.57 17.69 -17.49
C SER A 268 -27.58 16.17 -17.26
N THR A 269 -28.75 15.56 -17.41
CA THR A 269 -28.90 14.11 -17.40
C THR A 269 -28.04 13.44 -18.48
N ALA A 270 -27.78 14.12 -19.59
CA ALA A 270 -26.92 13.67 -20.67
C ALA A 270 -25.46 13.60 -20.21
N ALA A 271 -24.96 14.62 -19.48
CA ALA A 271 -23.61 14.64 -18.91
C ALA A 271 -23.41 13.51 -17.90
N ILE A 272 -24.41 13.24 -17.04
CA ILE A 272 -24.35 12.11 -16.08
C ILE A 272 -24.23 10.79 -16.84
N LYS A 273 -25.07 10.54 -17.83
CA LYS A 273 -25.02 9.32 -18.64
C LYS A 273 -23.71 9.16 -19.39
N HIS A 274 -23.17 10.25 -19.92
CA HIS A 274 -21.87 10.23 -20.59
C HIS A 274 -20.74 9.86 -19.63
N PHE A 275 -20.74 10.43 -18.43
CA PHE A 275 -19.75 10.10 -17.40
C PHE A 275 -19.86 8.65 -16.93
N GLU A 276 -21.09 8.16 -16.74
CA GLU A 276 -21.37 6.76 -16.41
C GLU A 276 -20.87 5.81 -17.52
N ALA A 277 -21.12 6.13 -18.78
CA ALA A 277 -20.63 5.35 -19.91
C ALA A 277 -19.09 5.34 -19.97
N ALA A 278 -18.45 6.47 -19.70
CA ALA A 278 -17.00 6.57 -19.64
C ALA A 278 -16.38 5.71 -18.50
N ILE A 279 -17.05 5.65 -17.32
CA ILE A 279 -16.65 4.76 -16.22
C ILE A 279 -16.75 3.30 -16.67
N ARG A 280 -17.88 2.90 -17.26
CA ARG A 280 -18.11 1.53 -17.73
C ARG A 280 -17.07 1.12 -18.77
N ASP A 281 -16.81 1.98 -19.75
CA ASP A 281 -15.82 1.73 -20.82
C ASP A 281 -14.39 1.57 -20.26
N ARG A 282 -14.00 2.47 -19.36
CA ARG A 282 -12.65 2.49 -18.78
C ARG A 282 -12.38 1.27 -17.86
N PHE A 283 -13.43 0.77 -17.18
CA PHE A 283 -13.31 -0.35 -16.26
C PHE A 283 -13.74 -1.68 -16.92
N ALA A 284 -14.37 -1.67 -18.11
CA ALA A 284 -14.86 -2.85 -18.82
C ALA A 284 -13.81 -3.93 -19.11
N PRO A 285 -12.52 -3.60 -19.42
CA PRO A 285 -11.51 -4.63 -19.68
C PRO A 285 -11.26 -5.54 -18.48
N PHE A 286 -11.80 -5.17 -17.31
CA PHE A 286 -11.57 -5.85 -16.03
C PHE A 286 -12.89 -6.29 -15.37
N ALA A 287 -14.03 -6.05 -16.01
CA ALA A 287 -15.35 -6.38 -15.50
C ALA A 287 -15.82 -7.77 -15.98
#